data_752691b8431fdeacad69bb100040c43f
#
_entry.id   752691b8431fdeacad69bb100040c43f
#
_cell.length_a   1.000
_cell.length_b   1.000
_cell.length_c   1.000
_cell.angle_alpha   90.00
_cell.angle_beta   90.00
_cell.angle_gamma   90.00
#
_symmetry.space_group_name_H-M   'P 1'
#
loop_
_entity.id
_entity.type
_entity.pdbx_description
1 polymer ?
#
loop_
_entity_poly.entity_id
_entity_poly.type
_entity_poly.pdbx_seq_one_letter_code
_entity_poly.pdbx_strand_id
1 'polypeptide(L)'
;MELEVALILLCGLVVITNMAVICMVVFIKELKTFTNYFVLSLAVSDVLMGGVMLPIYLPWVPYSVVNHHASVLIMLSGVGNICAVTLERYVAVMEPFTYRTKLKRYCRKMLITLWITAMTCSFIPLAWKDDNTSIYHKVFLVMTMLGFVILPYLAIIIGYVRIYARLRYHTAQLKSEGITRSKREGAQRASLEGKTVKVFAVVVVLFLLSWVPVIYMNMVNVVFQEPNLAPSLLWRFNLLVLAVSSLVNPLLYGFMKRDFNSQIRRCLRCLKTTPAVHNLNMEATPVRACAEKTCFH
;
A
#
# COMPACT_ATOMS: atom_id res chain seq x y z
N MET A 1 0.88 14.16 -24.73
CA MET A 1 2.22 14.60 -24.29
C MET A 1 2.21 15.06 -22.82
N GLU A 2 1.42 16.08 -22.43
CA GLU A 2 1.40 16.56 -21.02
C GLU A 2 1.01 15.48 -20.00
N LEU A 3 -0.01 14.68 -20.31
CA LEU A 3 -0.47 13.61 -19.44
C LEU A 3 0.57 12.50 -19.25
N GLU A 4 1.34 12.20 -20.26
CA GLU A 4 2.42 11.20 -20.24
C GLU A 4 3.62 11.69 -19.42
N VAL A 5 3.98 12.97 -19.58
CA VAL A 5 5.02 13.60 -18.74
C VAL A 5 4.60 13.58 -17.26
N ALA A 6 3.35 13.95 -16.96
CA ALA A 6 2.82 13.87 -15.59
C ALA A 6 2.87 12.43 -15.04
N LEU A 7 2.52 11.43 -15.85
CA LEU A 7 2.59 10.02 -15.45
C LEU A 7 4.03 9.59 -15.15
N ILE A 8 5.01 9.95 -15.99
CA ILE A 8 6.42 9.62 -15.77
C ILE A 8 6.95 10.25 -14.49
N LEU A 9 6.63 11.52 -14.24
CA LEU A 9 7.03 12.20 -12.99
C LEU A 9 6.42 11.53 -11.77
N LEU A 10 5.14 11.16 -11.83
CA LEU A 10 4.48 10.42 -10.76
C LEU A 10 5.09 9.03 -10.56
N CYS A 11 5.42 8.30 -11.62
CA CYS A 11 6.12 7.03 -11.53
C CYS A 11 7.44 7.16 -10.76
N GLY A 12 8.26 8.16 -11.11
CA GLY A 12 9.50 8.45 -10.40
C GLY A 12 9.28 8.74 -8.91
N LEU A 13 8.29 9.57 -8.58
CA LEU A 13 7.94 9.89 -7.19
C LEU A 13 7.43 8.67 -6.42
N VAL A 14 6.60 7.83 -7.03
CA VAL A 14 6.11 6.56 -6.43
C VAL A 14 7.28 5.67 -6.08
N VAL A 15 8.20 5.44 -7.03
CA VAL A 15 9.39 4.59 -6.82
C VAL A 15 10.27 5.16 -5.70
N ILE A 16 10.64 6.43 -5.77
CA ILE A 16 11.55 7.07 -4.81
C ILE A 16 10.97 7.02 -3.39
N THR A 17 9.72 7.40 -3.23
CA THR A 17 9.09 7.49 -1.89
C THR A 17 8.86 6.11 -1.27
N ASN A 18 8.45 5.11 -2.05
CA ASN A 18 8.27 3.75 -1.55
C ASN A 18 9.59 3.03 -1.32
N MET A 19 10.63 3.28 -2.13
CA MET A 19 12.00 2.80 -1.86
C MET A 19 12.54 3.38 -0.56
N ALA A 20 12.27 4.65 -0.25
CA ALA A 20 12.64 5.23 1.04
C ALA A 20 11.96 4.48 2.21
N VAL A 21 10.68 4.13 2.10
CA VAL A 21 9.97 3.30 3.11
C VAL A 21 10.63 1.92 3.25
N ILE A 22 10.95 1.26 2.14
CA ILE A 22 11.64 -0.05 2.14
C ILE A 22 12.97 0.06 2.87
N CYS A 23 13.81 1.04 2.50
CA CYS A 23 15.10 1.27 3.14
C CYS A 23 14.95 1.52 4.64
N MET A 24 14.00 2.36 5.05
CA MET A 24 13.76 2.62 6.47
C MET A 24 13.41 1.35 7.24
N VAL A 25 12.50 0.51 6.74
CA VAL A 25 12.10 -0.73 7.43
C VAL A 25 13.22 -1.77 7.44
N VAL A 26 14.02 -1.85 6.38
CA VAL A 26 15.11 -2.84 6.28
C VAL A 26 16.30 -2.47 7.16
N PHE A 27 16.71 -1.19 7.17
CA PHE A 27 17.94 -0.76 7.82
C PHE A 27 17.75 -0.26 9.26
N ILE A 28 16.56 0.27 9.63
CA ILE A 28 16.30 0.79 10.97
C ILE A 28 15.73 -0.30 11.86
N LYS A 29 16.45 -0.72 12.90
CA LYS A 29 16.07 -1.83 13.81
C LYS A 29 14.73 -1.58 14.50
N GLU A 30 14.46 -0.36 14.93
CA GLU A 30 13.23 0.05 15.61
C GLU A 30 11.98 -0.09 14.73
N LEU A 31 12.14 -0.08 13.40
CA LEU A 31 11.07 -0.27 12.45
C LEU A 31 10.82 -1.73 12.08
N LYS A 32 11.64 -2.69 12.54
CA LYS A 32 11.47 -4.12 12.25
C LYS A 32 10.37 -4.73 13.13
N THR A 33 9.13 -4.33 12.90
CA THR A 33 7.94 -4.84 13.60
C THR A 33 7.03 -5.61 12.65
N PHE A 34 6.20 -6.52 13.18
CA PHE A 34 5.27 -7.29 12.34
C PHE A 34 4.32 -6.38 11.54
N THR A 35 3.85 -5.29 12.15
CA THR A 35 3.04 -4.28 11.47
C THR A 35 3.77 -3.64 10.29
N ASN A 36 5.07 -3.36 10.46
CA ASN A 36 5.87 -2.72 9.41
C ASN A 36 6.24 -3.68 8.28
N TYR A 37 6.16 -5.00 8.48
CA TYR A 37 6.30 -5.96 7.39
C TYR A 37 5.13 -5.90 6.40
N PHE A 38 3.91 -5.62 6.86
CA PHE A 38 2.79 -5.34 5.95
C PHE A 38 3.01 -4.05 5.16
N VAL A 39 3.51 -3.00 5.82
CA VAL A 39 3.88 -1.74 5.17
C VAL A 39 5.00 -1.96 4.14
N LEU A 40 6.02 -2.76 4.48
CA LEU A 40 7.10 -3.14 3.58
C LEU A 40 6.58 -3.86 2.34
N SER A 41 5.69 -4.85 2.51
CA SER A 41 5.10 -5.60 1.40
C SER A 41 4.26 -4.70 0.48
N LEU A 42 3.49 -3.77 1.05
CA LEU A 42 2.73 -2.79 0.27
C LEU A 42 3.67 -1.83 -0.47
N ALA A 43 4.75 -1.37 0.16
CA ALA A 43 5.74 -0.51 -0.50
C ALA A 43 6.45 -1.23 -1.67
N VAL A 44 6.72 -2.54 -1.54
CA VAL A 44 7.24 -3.36 -2.66
C VAL A 44 6.24 -3.40 -3.82
N SER A 45 4.97 -3.65 -3.54
CA SER A 45 3.90 -3.63 -4.54
C SER A 45 3.79 -2.25 -5.24
N ASP A 46 3.90 -1.15 -4.48
CA ASP A 46 3.86 0.21 -5.01
C ASP A 46 5.10 0.56 -5.86
N VAL A 47 6.30 0.06 -5.50
CA VAL A 47 7.50 0.18 -6.35
C VAL A 47 7.31 -0.56 -7.67
N LEU A 48 6.74 -1.76 -7.64
CA LEU A 48 6.41 -2.50 -8.87
C LEU A 48 5.33 -1.79 -9.70
N MET A 49 4.35 -1.16 -9.05
CA MET A 49 3.34 -0.34 -9.71
C MET A 49 3.99 0.83 -10.46
N GLY A 50 4.80 1.64 -9.79
CA GLY A 50 5.43 2.83 -10.39
C GLY A 50 6.60 2.51 -11.33
N GLY A 51 7.38 1.45 -11.04
CA GLY A 51 8.58 1.10 -11.79
C GLY A 51 8.36 0.13 -12.96
N VAL A 52 7.27 -0.64 -12.93
CA VAL A 52 6.99 -1.66 -13.95
C VAL A 52 5.62 -1.44 -14.58
N MET A 53 4.53 -1.55 -13.81
CA MET A 53 3.19 -1.58 -14.37
C MET A 53 2.80 -0.28 -15.09
N LEU A 54 2.96 0.89 -14.46
CA LEU A 54 2.56 2.14 -15.09
C LEU A 54 3.39 2.46 -16.33
N PRO A 55 4.74 2.27 -16.37
CA PRO A 55 5.54 2.45 -17.58
C PRO A 55 5.15 1.54 -18.75
N ILE A 56 4.66 0.33 -18.49
CA ILE A 56 4.21 -0.60 -19.54
C ILE A 56 3.08 0.01 -20.40
N TYR A 57 2.26 0.90 -19.84
CA TYR A 57 1.14 1.55 -20.55
C TYR A 57 1.52 2.85 -21.27
N LEU A 58 2.79 3.20 -21.33
CA LEU A 58 3.26 4.34 -22.13
C LEU A 58 3.17 4.01 -23.64
N PRO A 59 2.83 4.99 -24.51
CA PRO A 59 2.51 4.73 -25.90
C PRO A 59 3.63 4.08 -26.73
N TRP A 60 4.88 4.24 -26.31
CA TRP A 60 6.05 3.69 -26.99
C TRP A 60 6.47 2.31 -26.49
N VAL A 61 5.83 1.77 -25.47
CA VAL A 61 6.10 0.42 -24.97
C VAL A 61 5.21 -0.57 -25.72
N PRO A 62 5.78 -1.54 -26.44
CA PRO A 62 4.98 -2.50 -27.19
C PRO A 62 4.24 -3.44 -26.22
N TYR A 63 3.02 -3.79 -26.61
CA TYR A 63 2.28 -4.83 -25.88
C TYR A 63 3.05 -6.15 -25.92
N SER A 64 3.12 -6.83 -24.79
CA SER A 64 3.61 -8.20 -24.69
C SER A 64 2.79 -9.00 -23.67
N VAL A 65 2.74 -10.31 -23.87
CA VAL A 65 2.08 -11.24 -22.94
C VAL A 65 2.70 -11.14 -21.53
N VAL A 66 4.02 -11.00 -21.48
CA VAL A 66 4.74 -10.83 -20.19
C VAL A 66 4.29 -9.55 -19.49
N ASN A 67 4.14 -8.44 -20.22
CA ASN A 67 3.67 -7.17 -19.67
C ASN A 67 2.25 -7.30 -19.10
N HIS A 68 1.37 -8.05 -19.77
CA HIS A 68 0.01 -8.31 -19.30
C HIS A 68 0.03 -9.08 -17.96
N HIS A 69 0.73 -10.21 -17.89
CA HIS A 69 0.83 -11.00 -16.65
C HIS A 69 1.50 -10.23 -15.50
N ALA A 70 2.54 -9.44 -15.80
CA ALA A 70 3.19 -8.56 -14.82
C ALA A 70 2.19 -7.54 -14.25
N SER A 71 1.37 -6.92 -15.11
CA SER A 71 0.34 -5.96 -14.68
C SER A 71 -0.70 -6.62 -13.78
N VAL A 72 -1.21 -7.80 -14.15
CA VAL A 72 -2.18 -8.55 -13.34
C VAL A 72 -1.59 -8.93 -11.98
N LEU A 73 -0.35 -9.45 -11.96
CA LEU A 73 0.36 -9.78 -10.71
C LEU A 73 0.46 -8.56 -9.78
N ILE A 74 0.93 -7.42 -10.31
CA ILE A 74 1.13 -6.20 -9.53
C ILE A 74 -0.20 -5.68 -8.99
N MET A 75 -1.24 -5.65 -9.81
CA MET A 75 -2.57 -5.21 -9.41
C MET A 75 -3.16 -6.11 -8.30
N LEU A 76 -3.12 -7.43 -8.46
CA LEU A 76 -3.62 -8.37 -7.44
C LEU A 76 -2.80 -8.30 -6.15
N SER A 77 -1.48 -8.14 -6.24
CA SER A 77 -0.64 -7.97 -5.04
C SER A 77 -1.00 -6.68 -4.30
N GLY A 78 -1.29 -5.58 -5.01
CA GLY A 78 -1.77 -4.33 -4.42
C GLY A 78 -3.05 -4.50 -3.61
N VAL A 79 -4.08 -5.15 -4.19
CA VAL A 79 -5.34 -5.49 -3.47
C VAL A 79 -5.05 -6.31 -2.22
N GLY A 80 -4.29 -7.39 -2.39
CA GLY A 80 -3.97 -8.30 -1.29
C GLY A 80 -3.23 -7.60 -0.15
N ASN A 81 -2.28 -6.70 -0.46
CA ASN A 81 -1.56 -5.93 0.55
C ASN A 81 -2.46 -4.97 1.32
N ILE A 82 -3.41 -4.28 0.66
CA ILE A 82 -4.38 -3.42 1.34
C ILE A 82 -5.31 -4.23 2.23
N CYS A 83 -5.76 -5.40 1.77
CA CYS A 83 -6.54 -6.33 2.61
C CYS A 83 -5.75 -6.76 3.85
N ALA A 84 -4.47 -7.11 3.69
CA ALA A 84 -3.61 -7.54 4.79
C ALA A 84 -3.40 -6.42 5.82
N VAL A 85 -3.13 -5.19 5.37
CA VAL A 85 -3.02 -4.00 6.24
C VAL A 85 -4.34 -3.72 6.96
N THR A 86 -5.47 -3.83 6.27
CA THR A 86 -6.80 -3.62 6.86
C THR A 86 -7.11 -4.67 7.93
N LEU A 87 -6.83 -5.94 7.65
CA LEU A 87 -7.02 -7.02 8.61
C LEU A 87 -6.11 -6.86 9.83
N GLU A 88 -4.87 -6.44 9.63
CA GLU A 88 -3.94 -6.14 10.71
C GLU A 88 -4.50 -5.02 11.61
N ARG A 89 -5.01 -3.94 11.04
CA ARG A 89 -5.65 -2.85 11.78
C ARG A 89 -6.91 -3.32 12.52
N TYR A 90 -7.73 -4.14 11.86
CA TYR A 90 -8.93 -4.72 12.47
C TYR A 90 -8.58 -5.54 13.73
N VAL A 91 -7.63 -6.44 13.63
CA VAL A 91 -7.18 -7.26 14.77
C VAL A 91 -6.57 -6.41 15.87
N ALA A 92 -5.79 -5.38 15.54
CA ALA A 92 -5.20 -4.46 16.51
C ALA A 92 -6.25 -3.72 17.37
N VAL A 93 -7.37 -3.31 16.76
CA VAL A 93 -8.43 -2.56 17.44
C VAL A 93 -9.42 -3.50 18.16
N MET A 94 -9.78 -4.62 17.54
CA MET A 94 -10.79 -5.53 18.09
C MET A 94 -10.23 -6.47 19.16
N GLU A 95 -8.97 -6.87 19.03
CA GLU A 95 -8.35 -7.86 19.90
C GLU A 95 -6.96 -7.39 20.41
N PRO A 96 -6.87 -6.29 21.15
CA PRO A 96 -5.59 -5.69 21.53
C PRO A 96 -4.72 -6.62 22.41
N PHE A 97 -5.32 -7.50 23.21
CA PHE A 97 -4.60 -8.42 24.09
C PHE A 97 -3.95 -9.59 23.34
N THR A 98 -4.60 -10.12 22.32
CA THR A 98 -4.11 -11.26 21.52
C THR A 98 -3.38 -10.82 20.24
N TYR A 99 -3.43 -9.53 19.90
CA TYR A 99 -2.90 -8.95 18.68
C TYR A 99 -1.44 -9.37 18.41
N ARG A 100 -0.53 -9.14 19.35
CA ARG A 100 0.90 -9.46 19.17
C ARG A 100 1.14 -10.94 18.89
N THR A 101 0.46 -11.83 19.61
CA THR A 101 0.57 -13.28 19.46
C THR A 101 0.05 -13.73 18.09
N LYS A 102 -1.14 -13.25 17.71
CA LYS A 102 -1.73 -13.53 16.40
C LYS A 102 -0.83 -13.04 15.27
N LEU A 103 -0.34 -11.81 15.36
CA LEU A 103 0.50 -11.21 14.32
C LEU A 103 1.83 -11.97 14.16
N LYS A 104 2.49 -12.34 15.26
CA LYS A 104 3.70 -13.19 15.23
C LYS A 104 3.46 -14.50 14.51
N ARG A 105 2.30 -15.12 14.71
CA ARG A 105 1.96 -16.44 14.14
C ARG A 105 1.59 -16.37 12.65
N TYR A 106 0.84 -15.34 12.24
CA TYR A 106 0.17 -15.31 10.93
C TYR A 106 0.78 -14.34 9.92
N CYS A 107 1.51 -13.29 10.34
CA CYS A 107 2.02 -12.24 9.46
C CYS A 107 2.79 -12.82 8.24
N ARG A 108 3.81 -13.65 8.49
CA ARG A 108 4.63 -14.25 7.42
C ARG A 108 3.80 -15.15 6.50
N LYS A 109 2.91 -15.97 7.08
CA LYS A 109 2.04 -16.85 6.28
C LYS A 109 1.12 -16.04 5.38
N MET A 110 0.49 -15.00 5.91
CA MET A 110 -0.39 -14.11 5.14
C MET A 110 0.34 -13.46 3.97
N LEU A 111 1.53 -12.91 4.19
CA LEU A 111 2.31 -12.27 3.13
C LEU A 111 2.75 -13.27 2.05
N ILE A 112 3.22 -14.44 2.43
CA ILE A 112 3.60 -15.50 1.48
C ILE A 112 2.39 -15.95 0.66
N THR A 113 1.27 -16.26 1.33
CA THR A 113 0.03 -16.69 0.65
C THR A 113 -0.45 -15.63 -0.33
N LEU A 114 -0.44 -14.35 0.05
CA LEU A 114 -0.82 -13.22 -0.79
C LEU A 114 -0.03 -13.20 -2.11
N TRP A 115 1.31 -13.23 -2.02
CA TRP A 115 2.17 -13.17 -3.21
C TRP A 115 2.07 -14.43 -4.07
N ILE A 116 2.00 -15.61 -3.46
CA ILE A 116 1.80 -16.87 -4.21
C ILE A 116 0.45 -16.84 -4.93
N THR A 117 -0.63 -16.41 -4.27
CA THR A 117 -1.96 -16.33 -4.88
C THR A 117 -1.98 -15.33 -6.03
N ALA A 118 -1.41 -14.13 -5.85
CA ALA A 118 -1.32 -13.14 -6.92
C ALA A 118 -0.54 -13.67 -8.13
N MET A 119 0.58 -14.36 -7.89
CA MET A 119 1.40 -14.99 -8.93
C MET A 119 0.62 -16.09 -9.64
N THR A 120 0.04 -17.04 -8.91
CA THR A 120 -0.73 -18.12 -9.50
C THR A 120 -1.87 -17.58 -10.36
N CYS A 121 -2.66 -16.65 -9.84
CA CYS A 121 -3.77 -16.05 -10.58
C CYS A 121 -3.31 -15.29 -11.83
N SER A 122 -2.14 -14.64 -11.81
CA SER A 122 -1.66 -13.92 -12.99
C SER A 122 -1.28 -14.84 -14.14
N PHE A 123 -0.90 -16.11 -13.87
CA PHE A 123 -0.48 -17.07 -14.91
C PHE A 123 -1.57 -18.06 -15.33
N ILE A 124 -2.71 -18.14 -14.65
CA ILE A 124 -3.83 -19.01 -15.03
C ILE A 124 -4.27 -18.82 -16.50
N PRO A 125 -4.34 -17.59 -17.06
CA PRO A 125 -4.77 -17.37 -18.45
C PRO A 125 -3.91 -18.06 -19.52
N LEU A 126 -2.66 -18.41 -19.21
CA LEU A 126 -1.81 -19.21 -20.12
C LEU A 126 -2.41 -20.57 -20.47
N ALA A 127 -3.28 -21.13 -19.62
CA ALA A 127 -3.92 -22.43 -19.88
C ALA A 127 -4.78 -22.43 -21.16
N TRP A 128 -5.28 -21.26 -21.58
CA TRP A 128 -6.02 -21.08 -22.84
C TRP A 128 -5.32 -20.08 -23.79
N LYS A 129 -3.99 -20.00 -23.71
CA LYS A 129 -3.12 -19.18 -24.58
C LYS A 129 -3.49 -17.69 -24.61
N ASP A 130 -3.99 -17.16 -23.50
CA ASP A 130 -4.47 -15.77 -23.36
C ASP A 130 -5.53 -15.35 -24.40
N ASP A 131 -6.32 -16.30 -24.88
CA ASP A 131 -7.42 -16.01 -25.77
C ASP A 131 -8.56 -15.27 -25.02
N ASN A 132 -8.61 -13.96 -25.20
CA ASN A 132 -9.60 -13.08 -24.57
C ASN A 132 -11.03 -13.31 -25.09
N THR A 133 -11.21 -13.99 -26.21
CA THR A 133 -12.53 -14.32 -26.75
C THR A 133 -13.11 -15.60 -26.13
N SER A 134 -12.23 -16.42 -25.55
CA SER A 134 -12.60 -17.68 -24.91
C SER A 134 -13.56 -17.47 -23.74
N ILE A 135 -14.56 -18.34 -23.64
CA ILE A 135 -15.46 -18.37 -22.48
C ILE A 135 -14.71 -18.61 -21.17
N TYR A 136 -13.61 -19.38 -21.20
CA TYR A 136 -12.77 -19.62 -20.02
C TYR A 136 -12.12 -18.33 -19.53
N HIS A 137 -11.66 -17.46 -20.44
CA HIS A 137 -11.07 -16.17 -20.08
C HIS A 137 -12.13 -15.24 -19.46
N LYS A 138 -13.32 -15.16 -20.05
CA LYS A 138 -14.45 -14.35 -19.53
C LYS A 138 -14.86 -14.80 -18.13
N VAL A 139 -15.06 -16.10 -17.93
CA VAL A 139 -15.41 -16.68 -16.62
C VAL A 139 -14.30 -16.41 -15.60
N PHE A 140 -13.05 -16.64 -15.97
CA PHE A 140 -11.89 -16.36 -15.10
C PHE A 140 -11.84 -14.89 -14.70
N LEU A 141 -12.03 -13.97 -15.64
CA LEU A 141 -12.04 -12.53 -15.37
C LEU A 141 -13.13 -12.15 -14.35
N VAL A 142 -14.37 -12.61 -14.59
CA VAL A 142 -15.51 -12.35 -13.70
C VAL A 142 -15.24 -12.93 -12.30
N MET A 143 -14.78 -14.17 -12.21
CA MET A 143 -14.46 -14.81 -10.93
C MET A 143 -13.30 -14.11 -10.19
N THR A 144 -12.30 -13.66 -10.92
CA THR A 144 -11.19 -12.87 -10.35
C THR A 144 -11.68 -11.51 -9.85
N MET A 145 -12.52 -10.80 -10.61
CA MET A 145 -13.10 -9.53 -10.18
C MET A 145 -14.00 -9.71 -8.94
N LEU A 146 -14.81 -10.74 -8.90
CA LEU A 146 -15.65 -11.05 -7.73
C LEU A 146 -14.80 -11.44 -6.52
N GLY A 147 -13.89 -12.40 -6.68
CA GLY A 147 -13.11 -12.98 -5.58
C GLY A 147 -12.00 -12.09 -5.04
N PHE A 148 -11.28 -11.37 -5.91
CA PHE A 148 -10.11 -10.59 -5.52
C PHE A 148 -10.34 -9.08 -5.47
N VAL A 149 -11.46 -8.59 -6.01
CA VAL A 149 -11.77 -7.17 -5.96
C VAL A 149 -13.02 -6.93 -5.11
N ILE A 150 -14.18 -7.39 -5.55
CA ILE A 150 -15.47 -7.04 -4.95
C ILE A 150 -15.60 -7.60 -3.52
N LEU A 151 -15.35 -8.90 -3.31
CA LEU A 151 -15.46 -9.50 -1.98
C LEU A 151 -14.46 -8.92 -0.97
N PRO A 152 -13.15 -8.76 -1.28
CA PRO A 152 -12.22 -8.06 -0.41
C PRO A 152 -12.66 -6.63 -0.09
N TYR A 153 -13.22 -5.91 -1.04
CA TYR A 153 -13.72 -4.56 -0.82
C TYR A 153 -14.86 -4.48 0.18
N LEU A 154 -15.84 -5.36 0.04
CA LEU A 154 -16.92 -5.47 1.01
C LEU A 154 -16.38 -5.81 2.40
N ALA A 155 -15.43 -6.74 2.49
CA ALA A 155 -14.78 -7.08 3.74
C ALA A 155 -14.01 -5.88 4.37
N ILE A 156 -13.30 -5.10 3.54
CA ILE A 156 -12.60 -3.89 3.96
C ILE A 156 -13.59 -2.85 4.49
N ILE A 157 -14.67 -2.55 3.76
CA ILE A 157 -15.70 -1.59 4.18
C ILE A 157 -16.31 -2.03 5.52
N ILE A 158 -16.73 -3.28 5.62
CA ILE A 158 -17.29 -3.83 6.86
C ILE A 158 -16.28 -3.73 8.01
N GLY A 159 -15.01 -4.07 7.75
CA GLY A 159 -13.92 -3.95 8.72
C GLY A 159 -13.78 -2.53 9.25
N TYR A 160 -13.73 -1.53 8.38
CA TYR A 160 -13.61 -0.12 8.77
C TYR A 160 -14.84 0.41 9.50
N VAL A 161 -16.05 0.04 9.08
CA VAL A 161 -17.29 0.40 9.80
C VAL A 161 -17.24 -0.14 11.24
N ARG A 162 -16.84 -1.40 11.43
CA ARG A 162 -16.70 -2.02 12.75
C ARG A 162 -15.61 -1.34 13.60
N ILE A 163 -14.44 -1.06 13.03
CA ILE A 163 -13.35 -0.34 13.70
C ILE A 163 -13.86 1.03 14.16
N TYR A 164 -14.51 1.79 13.27
CA TYR A 164 -15.03 3.12 13.58
C TYR A 164 -16.09 3.09 14.70
N ALA A 165 -17.03 2.15 14.63
CA ALA A 165 -18.05 1.96 15.66
C ALA A 165 -17.41 1.64 17.03
N ARG A 166 -16.43 0.75 17.06
CA ARG A 166 -15.69 0.38 18.29
C ARG A 166 -14.97 1.58 18.90
N LEU A 167 -14.27 2.35 18.09
CA LEU A 167 -13.55 3.54 18.55
C LEU A 167 -14.49 4.62 19.09
N ARG A 168 -15.63 4.86 18.42
CA ARG A 168 -16.65 5.79 18.91
C ARG A 168 -17.20 5.34 20.26
N TYR A 169 -17.53 4.07 20.41
CA TYR A 169 -18.05 3.51 21.66
C TYR A 169 -17.05 3.71 22.80
N HIS A 170 -15.77 3.35 22.62
CA HIS A 170 -14.73 3.57 23.63
C HIS A 170 -14.54 5.04 23.98
N THR A 171 -14.56 5.92 23.00
CA THR A 171 -14.40 7.37 23.23
C THR A 171 -15.59 7.92 24.02
N ALA A 172 -16.81 7.43 23.76
CA ALA A 172 -18.01 7.83 24.49
C ALA A 172 -17.97 7.35 25.95
N GLN A 173 -17.58 6.09 26.21
CA GLN A 173 -17.41 5.58 27.57
C GLN A 173 -16.38 6.38 28.38
N LEU A 174 -15.22 6.72 27.79
CA LEU A 174 -14.20 7.50 28.47
C LEU A 174 -14.63 8.94 28.81
N LYS A 175 -15.60 9.47 28.07
CA LYS A 175 -16.18 10.80 28.37
C LYS A 175 -17.23 10.77 29.48
N SER A 176 -17.97 9.66 29.63
CA SER A 176 -19.06 9.55 30.61
C SER A 176 -18.57 9.22 32.04
N GLU A 177 -17.41 8.59 32.15
CA GLU A 177 -16.86 8.16 33.41
C GLU A 177 -15.74 9.09 33.88
N GLY A 178 -15.97 10.12 34.65
CA GLY A 178 -15.08 11.15 35.18
C GLY A 178 -13.54 10.92 35.11
N ILE A 179 -12.77 11.98 34.91
CA ILE A 179 -11.37 11.97 34.45
C ILE A 179 -10.39 11.61 35.57
N THR A 180 -9.98 10.34 35.68
CA THR A 180 -8.75 9.93 36.38
C THR A 180 -7.53 9.98 35.44
N ARG A 181 -6.33 10.21 35.96
CA ARG A 181 -5.06 10.33 35.19
C ARG A 181 -4.81 9.16 34.24
N SER A 182 -5.06 7.92 34.68
CA SER A 182 -4.96 6.71 33.85
C SER A 182 -5.96 6.69 32.69
N LYS A 183 -7.17 7.21 32.88
CA LYS A 183 -8.21 7.32 31.84
C LYS A 183 -7.87 8.39 30.81
N ARG A 184 -7.15 9.46 31.20
CA ARG A 184 -6.68 10.51 30.28
C ARG A 184 -5.63 9.99 29.29
N GLU A 185 -4.74 9.09 29.76
CA GLU A 185 -3.77 8.41 28.89
C GLU A 185 -4.46 7.40 27.94
N GLY A 186 -5.47 6.68 28.40
CA GLY A 186 -6.31 5.81 27.58
C GLY A 186 -7.07 6.59 26.49
N ALA A 187 -7.66 7.73 26.84
CA ALA A 187 -8.35 8.60 25.89
C ALA A 187 -7.40 9.19 24.83
N GLN A 188 -6.17 9.57 25.22
CA GLN A 188 -5.16 10.03 24.25
C GLN A 188 -4.74 8.90 23.28
N ARG A 189 -4.55 7.67 23.77
CA ARG A 189 -4.25 6.50 22.91
C ARG A 189 -5.40 6.23 21.94
N ALA A 190 -6.64 6.16 22.42
CA ALA A 190 -7.81 5.96 21.56
C ALA A 190 -7.98 7.07 20.51
N SER A 191 -7.71 8.33 20.88
CA SER A 191 -7.73 9.45 19.91
C SER A 191 -6.66 9.33 18.81
N LEU A 192 -5.47 8.82 19.18
CA LEU A 192 -4.37 8.61 18.24
C LEU A 192 -4.63 7.42 17.31
N GLU A 193 -5.17 6.33 17.84
CA GLU A 193 -5.63 5.19 17.05
C GLU A 193 -6.74 5.63 16.09
N GLY A 194 -7.68 6.46 16.54
CA GLY A 194 -8.73 7.03 15.69
C GLY A 194 -8.20 7.88 14.54
N LYS A 195 -7.13 8.65 14.74
CA LYS A 195 -6.47 9.39 13.65
C LYS A 195 -5.84 8.43 12.64
N THR A 196 -5.13 7.42 13.11
CA THR A 196 -4.51 6.40 12.26
C THR A 196 -5.56 5.67 11.41
N VAL A 197 -6.69 5.29 12.00
CA VAL A 197 -7.79 4.63 11.28
C VAL A 197 -8.38 5.51 10.19
N LYS A 198 -8.60 6.80 10.45
CA LYS A 198 -9.12 7.75 9.44
C LYS A 198 -8.22 7.82 8.21
N VAL A 199 -6.92 7.76 8.41
CA VAL A 199 -5.92 7.82 7.34
C VAL A 199 -5.93 6.58 6.48
N PHE A 200 -5.92 5.41 7.11
CA PHE A 200 -6.08 4.17 6.36
C PHE A 200 -7.42 4.11 5.62
N ALA A 201 -8.49 4.68 6.16
CA ALA A 201 -9.77 4.80 5.45
C ALA A 201 -9.65 5.64 4.16
N VAL A 202 -8.87 6.74 4.18
CA VAL A 202 -8.61 7.53 2.96
C VAL A 202 -7.86 6.72 1.92
N VAL A 203 -6.82 5.95 2.32
CA VAL A 203 -6.10 5.04 1.39
C VAL A 203 -7.06 4.07 0.74
N VAL A 204 -7.90 3.45 1.54
CA VAL A 204 -8.89 2.47 1.05
C VAL A 204 -9.85 3.12 0.06
N VAL A 205 -10.37 4.32 0.35
CA VAL A 205 -11.29 5.03 -0.57
C VAL A 205 -10.58 5.37 -1.88
N LEU A 206 -9.37 5.90 -1.85
CA LEU A 206 -8.60 6.21 -3.07
C LEU A 206 -8.35 4.96 -3.90
N PHE A 207 -7.99 3.87 -3.24
CA PHE A 207 -7.78 2.60 -3.91
C PHE A 207 -9.08 2.03 -4.50
N LEU A 208 -10.20 2.12 -3.78
CA LEU A 208 -11.53 1.75 -4.29
C LEU A 208 -11.86 2.53 -5.56
N LEU A 209 -11.67 3.85 -5.54
CA LEU A 209 -11.93 4.72 -6.69
C LEU A 209 -11.06 4.37 -7.89
N SER A 210 -9.82 3.91 -7.69
CA SER A 210 -8.93 3.51 -8.79
C SER A 210 -9.36 2.20 -9.47
N TRP A 211 -10.12 1.35 -8.78
CA TRP A 211 -10.58 0.06 -9.33
C TRP A 211 -11.88 0.13 -10.11
N VAL A 212 -12.73 1.11 -9.85
CA VAL A 212 -14.00 1.28 -10.58
C VAL A 212 -13.78 1.38 -12.10
N PRO A 213 -12.87 2.23 -12.61
CA PRO A 213 -12.57 2.27 -14.02
C PRO A 213 -11.96 0.96 -14.55
N VAL A 214 -11.11 0.27 -13.77
CA VAL A 214 -10.53 -1.02 -14.17
C VAL A 214 -11.61 -2.07 -14.37
N ILE A 215 -12.57 -2.19 -13.43
CA ILE A 215 -13.69 -3.13 -13.54
C ILE A 215 -14.52 -2.79 -14.76
N TYR A 216 -14.88 -1.51 -14.93
CA TYR A 216 -15.66 -1.05 -16.08
C TYR A 216 -14.99 -1.41 -17.40
N MET A 217 -13.72 -1.06 -17.58
CA MET A 217 -12.97 -1.31 -18.81
C MET A 217 -12.84 -2.81 -19.12
N ASN A 218 -12.62 -3.65 -18.11
CA ASN A 218 -12.56 -5.10 -18.30
C ASN A 218 -13.94 -5.68 -18.67
N MET A 219 -15.03 -5.21 -18.06
CA MET A 219 -16.37 -5.65 -18.42
C MET A 219 -16.70 -5.29 -19.87
N VAL A 220 -16.47 -4.04 -20.26
CA VAL A 220 -16.79 -3.56 -21.59
C VAL A 220 -15.91 -4.22 -22.67
N ASN A 221 -14.59 -4.29 -22.47
CA ASN A 221 -13.69 -4.80 -23.50
C ASN A 221 -13.72 -6.33 -23.62
N VAL A 222 -13.79 -7.06 -22.51
CA VAL A 222 -13.62 -8.52 -22.52
C VAL A 222 -14.94 -9.25 -22.45
N VAL A 223 -15.86 -8.86 -21.54
CA VAL A 223 -17.10 -9.58 -21.33
C VAL A 223 -18.12 -9.20 -22.40
N PHE A 224 -18.37 -7.90 -22.60
CA PHE A 224 -19.36 -7.42 -23.57
C PHE A 224 -18.79 -7.29 -24.98
N GLN A 225 -17.46 -7.23 -25.13
CA GLN A 225 -16.77 -7.07 -26.42
C GLN A 225 -17.21 -5.80 -27.18
N GLU A 226 -17.46 -4.71 -26.43
CA GLU A 226 -17.88 -3.40 -26.95
C GLU A 226 -16.79 -2.33 -26.69
N PRO A 227 -15.63 -2.40 -27.36
CA PRO A 227 -14.49 -1.52 -27.09
C PRO A 227 -14.79 -0.03 -27.34
N ASN A 228 -15.81 0.28 -28.15
CA ASN A 228 -16.24 1.65 -28.41
C ASN A 228 -16.81 2.34 -27.15
N LEU A 229 -17.27 1.59 -26.18
CA LEU A 229 -17.76 2.11 -24.90
C LEU A 229 -16.62 2.35 -23.90
N ALA A 230 -15.38 2.01 -24.24
CA ALA A 230 -14.21 2.14 -23.39
C ALA A 230 -13.33 3.34 -23.80
N PRO A 231 -13.59 4.58 -23.32
CA PRO A 231 -12.83 5.76 -23.71
C PRO A 231 -11.36 5.64 -23.30
N SER A 232 -10.45 5.84 -24.25
CA SER A 232 -9.00 5.82 -23.96
C SER A 232 -8.59 6.88 -22.93
N LEU A 233 -9.31 7.99 -22.86
CA LEU A 233 -9.10 9.03 -21.86
C LEU A 233 -9.39 8.53 -20.44
N LEU A 234 -10.45 7.72 -20.25
CA LEU A 234 -10.78 7.12 -18.94
C LEU A 234 -9.65 6.23 -18.44
N TRP A 235 -9.06 5.43 -19.33
CA TRP A 235 -7.92 4.57 -18.99
C TRP A 235 -6.69 5.40 -18.59
N ARG A 236 -6.32 6.41 -19.39
CA ARG A 236 -5.19 7.31 -19.07
C ARG A 236 -5.39 8.04 -17.76
N PHE A 237 -6.59 8.52 -17.48
CA PHE A 237 -6.91 9.15 -16.20
C PHE A 237 -6.79 8.14 -15.05
N ASN A 238 -7.24 6.90 -15.26
CA ASN A 238 -7.11 5.84 -14.25
C ASN A 238 -5.65 5.52 -13.88
N LEU A 239 -4.73 5.52 -14.85
CA LEU A 239 -3.30 5.34 -14.57
C LEU A 239 -2.76 6.43 -13.62
N LEU A 240 -3.20 7.68 -13.78
CA LEU A 240 -2.84 8.75 -12.85
C LEU A 240 -3.42 8.52 -11.45
N VAL A 241 -4.67 8.08 -11.35
CA VAL A 241 -5.31 7.76 -10.06
C VAL A 241 -4.58 6.62 -9.35
N LEU A 242 -4.17 5.58 -10.09
CA LEU A 242 -3.35 4.49 -9.56
C LEU A 242 -1.99 4.99 -9.05
N ALA A 243 -1.31 5.86 -9.81
CA ALA A 243 -0.04 6.45 -9.41
C ALA A 243 -0.19 7.29 -8.12
N VAL A 244 -1.22 8.14 -8.05
CA VAL A 244 -1.52 8.97 -6.87
C VAL A 244 -1.85 8.07 -5.66
N SER A 245 -2.64 7.01 -5.84
CA SER A 245 -2.98 6.06 -4.78
C SER A 245 -1.71 5.43 -4.16
N SER A 246 -0.78 4.98 -5.00
CA SER A 246 0.51 4.42 -4.55
C SER A 246 1.43 5.46 -3.90
N LEU A 247 1.37 6.73 -4.32
CA LEU A 247 2.14 7.83 -3.72
C LEU A 247 1.61 8.24 -2.34
N VAL A 248 0.30 8.15 -2.12
CA VAL A 248 -0.32 8.52 -0.85
C VAL A 248 0.13 7.60 0.28
N ASN A 249 0.38 6.32 0.02
CA ASN A 249 0.78 5.33 1.02
C ASN A 249 2.02 5.78 1.85
N PRO A 250 3.19 6.08 1.26
CA PRO A 250 4.36 6.50 2.02
C PRO A 250 4.17 7.84 2.74
N LEU A 251 3.41 8.77 2.16
CA LEU A 251 3.10 10.05 2.82
C LEU A 251 2.32 9.82 4.11
N LEU A 252 1.33 8.93 4.09
CA LEU A 252 0.54 8.61 5.26
C LEU A 252 1.37 7.92 6.36
N TYR A 253 2.26 7.01 6.01
CA TYR A 253 3.16 6.39 7.00
C TYR A 253 4.12 7.42 7.59
N GLY A 254 4.72 8.26 6.75
CA GLY A 254 5.66 9.30 7.17
C GLY A 254 5.06 10.34 8.12
N PHE A 255 3.84 10.80 7.85
CA PHE A 255 3.20 11.85 8.66
C PHE A 255 2.43 11.31 9.88
N MET A 256 1.83 10.14 9.79
CA MET A 256 0.86 9.71 10.78
C MET A 256 1.31 8.51 11.64
N LYS A 257 2.22 7.68 11.16
CA LYS A 257 2.80 6.61 11.95
C LYS A 257 3.95 7.16 12.79
N ARG A 258 3.76 7.21 14.12
CA ARG A 258 4.72 7.81 15.05
C ARG A 258 6.12 7.26 14.90
N ASP A 259 6.23 5.94 14.69
CA ASP A 259 7.52 5.25 14.55
C ASP A 259 8.29 5.81 13.35
N PHE A 260 7.64 5.92 12.20
CA PHE A 260 8.23 6.49 10.98
C PHE A 260 8.56 7.97 11.14
N ASN A 261 7.61 8.77 11.66
CA ASN A 261 7.80 10.21 11.85
C ASN A 261 8.98 10.51 12.78
N SER A 262 9.14 9.75 13.87
CA SER A 262 10.27 9.91 14.79
C SER A 262 11.62 9.64 14.12
N GLN A 263 11.70 8.59 13.31
CA GLN A 263 12.92 8.25 12.57
C GLN A 263 13.21 9.24 11.44
N ILE A 264 12.22 9.68 10.68
CA ILE A 264 12.39 10.73 9.66
C ILE A 264 12.94 12.01 10.31
N ARG A 265 12.34 12.46 11.43
CA ARG A 265 12.83 13.65 12.15
C ARG A 265 14.26 13.47 12.69
N ARG A 266 14.62 12.24 13.08
CA ARG A 266 15.97 11.91 13.53
C ARG A 266 16.99 12.02 12.37
N CYS A 267 16.67 11.41 11.22
CA CYS A 267 17.49 11.50 10.00
C CYS A 267 17.65 12.96 9.54
N LEU A 268 16.57 13.76 9.52
CA LEU A 268 16.62 15.17 9.11
C LEU A 268 17.44 16.02 10.08
N ARG A 269 17.45 15.72 11.37
CA ARG A 269 18.32 16.40 12.35
C ARG A 269 19.79 16.05 12.12
N CYS A 270 20.11 14.78 11.89
CA CYS A 270 21.48 14.38 11.56
C CYS A 270 22.03 15.11 10.32
N LEU A 271 21.20 15.24 9.27
CA LEU A 271 21.59 15.97 8.05
C LEU A 271 21.83 17.47 8.30
N LYS A 272 21.07 18.10 9.20
CA LYS A 272 21.25 19.52 9.57
C LYS A 272 22.44 19.78 10.48
N THR A 273 22.86 18.78 11.26
CA THR A 273 23.97 18.91 12.20
C THR A 273 25.33 18.52 11.62
N THR A 274 25.37 18.03 10.36
CA THR A 274 26.63 17.83 9.65
C THR A 274 27.08 19.20 9.12
N PRO A 275 28.08 19.87 9.71
CA PRO A 275 28.61 21.10 9.13
C PRO A 275 29.21 20.77 7.79
N ALA A 276 29.04 21.66 6.82
CA ALA A 276 29.80 21.66 5.57
C ALA A 276 31.28 21.84 5.91
N VAL A 277 31.98 20.73 6.18
CA VAL A 277 33.42 20.73 6.25
C VAL A 277 33.95 20.80 4.82
N HIS A 278 33.97 21.99 4.30
CA HIS A 278 34.81 22.33 3.17
C HIS A 278 36.24 22.53 3.77
N ASN A 279 36.96 21.40 3.91
CA ASN A 279 38.41 21.40 3.82
C ASN A 279 38.93 19.96 3.72
N LEU A 280 39.59 19.73 2.62
CA LEU A 280 40.52 18.69 2.24
C LEU A 280 41.15 17.93 3.41
N ASN A 281 40.72 16.63 3.60
CA ASN A 281 41.64 15.51 3.77
C ASN A 281 40.82 14.23 3.61
N MET A 282 41.22 13.40 2.65
CA MET A 282 40.69 12.08 2.41
C MET A 282 40.96 11.23 3.65
N GLU A 283 39.87 10.80 4.31
CA GLU A 283 39.69 9.49 4.93
C GLU A 283 38.38 9.47 5.70
N ALA A 284 37.60 8.39 5.46
CA ALA A 284 36.32 8.02 6.11
C ALA A 284 35.07 8.79 5.67
N THR A 285 34.27 8.11 4.89
CA THR A 285 32.94 8.54 4.41
C THR A 285 31.95 8.84 5.56
N PRO A 286 31.27 10.00 5.55
CA PRO A 286 30.39 10.45 6.65
C PRO A 286 29.15 9.59 6.88
N VAL A 287 28.82 8.69 5.94
CA VAL A 287 27.66 7.78 6.04
C VAL A 287 27.87 6.69 7.11
N ARG A 288 29.13 6.26 7.36
CA ARG A 288 29.44 5.27 8.42
C ARG A 288 29.35 5.85 9.83
N ALA A 289 29.76 7.09 10.02
CA ALA A 289 29.74 7.73 11.33
C ALA A 289 28.34 8.02 11.88
N CYS A 290 27.35 8.27 10.99
CA CYS A 290 25.97 8.46 11.41
C CYS A 290 25.28 7.12 11.72
N ALA A 291 25.65 6.04 11.03
CA ALA A 291 25.13 4.69 11.29
C ALA A 291 25.68 4.10 12.61
N GLU A 292 26.95 4.36 12.95
CA GLU A 292 27.56 3.84 14.17
C GLU A 292 27.10 4.55 15.45
N LYS A 293 26.83 5.86 15.42
CA LYS A 293 26.33 6.60 16.59
C LYS A 293 24.86 6.37 16.93
N THR A 294 24.08 5.79 16.03
CA THR A 294 22.64 5.52 16.23
C THR A 294 22.31 4.05 16.49
N CYS A 295 23.31 3.14 16.44
CA CYS A 295 23.09 1.70 16.64
C CYS A 295 23.51 1.16 18.02
N PHE A 296 24.12 1.99 18.90
CA PHE A 296 24.51 1.59 20.25
C PHE A 296 23.90 2.55 21.29
N HIS A 297 22.68 2.30 21.66
CA HIS A 297 22.11 2.46 23.01
C HIS A 297 20.71 1.83 23.03
#